data_05488036682c74b12e8133e97d41f2c8
#
_entry.id   05488036682c74b12e8133e97d41f2c8
#
_cell.length_a   1.000
_cell.length_b   1.000
_cell.length_c   1.000
_cell.angle_alpha   90.00
_cell.angle_beta   90.00
_cell.angle_gamma   90.00
#
_symmetry.space_group_name_H-M   'P 1'
#
loop_
_entity.id
_entity.type
_entity.pdbx_description
1 polymer ?
#
loop_
_entity_poly.entity_id
_entity_poly.type
_entity_poly.pdbx_seq_one_letter_code
_entity_poly.pdbx_strand_id
1 'polypeptide(L)'
;NKIAVFHGGVGRFEVDTGMWMSDDVVKSTYFEGYDLVLLGDIHKRQFLDDDETIAYPGSLIQQNFAEVPEHGFLLWDVEKRKSEFIKVENDYGFKTVIVNKGKITNTMSFVPKYGNIKIKYKDTTVEQLRLIELGLRRKYRYLKQILTEKIDSIES
;
A
#
# COMPACT_ATOMS: atom_id res chain seq x y z
N ASN A 1 -10.39 -16.36 -26.16
CA ASN A 1 -10.07 -16.21 -24.76
C ASN A 1 -11.30 -15.80 -23.96
N LYS A 2 -11.50 -16.43 -22.80
CA LYS A 2 -12.57 -16.10 -21.85
C LYS A 2 -11.96 -15.32 -20.69
N ILE A 3 -12.50 -14.15 -20.41
CA ILE A 3 -12.02 -13.28 -19.33
C ILE A 3 -13.14 -13.10 -18.32
N ALA A 4 -12.85 -13.35 -17.05
CA ALA A 4 -13.73 -12.99 -15.94
C ALA A 4 -13.26 -11.67 -15.31
N VAL A 5 -14.21 -10.87 -14.83
CA VAL A 5 -13.97 -9.67 -14.03
C VAL A 5 -14.82 -9.77 -12.78
N PHE A 6 -14.18 -9.60 -11.62
CA PHE A 6 -14.87 -9.70 -10.33
C PHE A 6 -14.32 -8.70 -9.33
N HIS A 7 -15.18 -8.16 -8.46
CA HIS A 7 -14.80 -7.21 -7.40
C HIS A 7 -15.24 -7.76 -6.04
N GLY A 8 -14.26 -8.12 -5.21
CA GLY A 8 -14.45 -8.74 -3.90
C GLY A 8 -13.34 -9.71 -3.56
N GLY A 9 -13.39 -10.28 -2.35
CA GLY A 9 -12.45 -11.32 -1.92
C GLY A 9 -12.63 -12.62 -2.70
N VAL A 10 -11.54 -13.28 -3.06
CA VAL A 10 -11.53 -14.58 -3.73
C VAL A 10 -10.55 -15.52 -3.05
N GLY A 11 -11.06 -16.61 -2.49
CA GLY A 11 -10.25 -17.61 -1.82
C GLY A 11 -9.38 -17.02 -0.74
N ARG A 12 -8.08 -17.35 -0.74
CA ARG A 12 -7.11 -16.83 0.21
C ARG A 12 -6.27 -15.73 -0.42
N PHE A 13 -6.24 -14.57 0.21
CA PHE A 13 -5.48 -13.40 -0.24
C PHE A 13 -4.81 -12.68 0.93
N GLU A 14 -3.79 -11.90 0.63
CA GLU A 14 -3.08 -11.09 1.61
C GLU A 14 -3.50 -9.62 1.49
N VAL A 15 -3.71 -8.94 2.64
CA VAL A 15 -3.96 -7.51 2.70
C VAL A 15 -2.69 -6.73 3.04
N ASP A 16 -2.70 -5.40 2.88
CA ASP A 16 -1.51 -4.53 3.02
C ASP A 16 -0.84 -4.59 4.40
N THR A 17 -1.56 -4.97 5.43
CA THR A 17 -0.99 -5.20 6.78
C THR A 17 -0.15 -6.48 6.89
N GLY A 18 -0.06 -7.28 5.84
CA GLY A 18 0.59 -8.59 5.85
C GLY A 18 -0.28 -9.72 6.39
N MET A 19 -1.53 -9.43 6.77
CA MET A 19 -2.47 -10.46 7.21
C MET A 19 -3.06 -11.21 6.03
N TRP A 20 -3.17 -12.52 6.19
CA TRP A 20 -3.90 -13.39 5.27
C TRP A 20 -5.38 -13.43 5.65
N MET A 21 -6.21 -13.20 4.68
CA MET A 21 -7.67 -13.32 4.79
C MET A 21 -8.16 -14.42 3.84
N SER A 22 -9.34 -14.94 4.09
CA SER A 22 -10.01 -15.86 3.18
C SER A 22 -11.46 -15.46 2.99
N ASP A 23 -11.94 -15.59 1.77
CA ASP A 23 -13.36 -15.55 1.46
C ASP A 23 -13.81 -16.99 1.11
N ASP A 24 -14.57 -17.58 2.02
CA ASP A 24 -15.06 -18.96 1.84
C ASP A 24 -16.29 -19.03 0.90
N VAL A 25 -16.87 -17.87 0.57
CA VAL A 25 -18.04 -17.78 -0.31
C VAL A 25 -17.62 -17.82 -1.78
N VAL A 26 -16.56 -17.04 -2.13
CA VAL A 26 -16.07 -17.00 -3.51
C VAL A 26 -14.71 -17.69 -3.59
N LYS A 27 -14.71 -18.88 -4.16
CA LYS A 27 -13.49 -19.69 -4.34
C LYS A 27 -12.86 -19.44 -5.70
N SER A 28 -11.55 -19.56 -5.79
CA SER A 28 -10.83 -19.48 -7.07
C SER A 28 -11.33 -20.52 -8.10
N THR A 29 -11.81 -21.67 -7.62
CA THR A 29 -12.39 -22.72 -8.47
C THR A 29 -13.65 -22.29 -9.24
N TYR A 30 -14.33 -21.22 -8.81
CA TYR A 30 -15.48 -20.68 -9.56
C TYR A 30 -15.08 -20.06 -10.89
N PHE A 31 -13.80 -19.77 -11.06
CA PHE A 31 -13.23 -19.20 -12.27
C PHE A 31 -12.56 -20.24 -13.17
N GLU A 32 -12.72 -21.54 -12.88
CA GLU A 32 -12.23 -22.60 -13.76
C GLU A 32 -12.84 -22.47 -15.18
N GLY A 33 -11.99 -22.62 -16.20
CA GLY A 33 -12.37 -22.48 -17.61
C GLY A 33 -12.35 -21.04 -18.15
N TYR A 34 -11.93 -20.06 -17.33
CA TYR A 34 -11.53 -18.74 -17.80
C TYR A 34 -10.01 -18.71 -18.06
N ASP A 35 -9.62 -17.98 -19.09
CA ASP A 35 -8.20 -17.82 -19.47
C ASP A 35 -7.49 -16.77 -18.61
N LEU A 36 -8.24 -15.74 -18.19
CA LEU A 36 -7.77 -14.67 -17.31
C LEU A 36 -8.89 -14.29 -16.34
N VAL A 37 -8.52 -13.93 -15.10
CA VAL A 37 -9.44 -13.45 -14.07
C VAL A 37 -8.89 -12.15 -13.49
N LEU A 38 -9.57 -11.06 -13.80
CA LEU A 38 -9.20 -9.70 -13.38
C LEU A 38 -10.00 -9.33 -12.13
N LEU A 39 -9.30 -9.22 -11.01
CA LEU A 39 -9.92 -9.00 -9.72
C LEU A 39 -9.77 -7.54 -9.27
N GLY A 40 -10.70 -7.05 -8.44
CA GLY A 40 -10.65 -5.77 -7.76
C GLY A 40 -11.01 -5.91 -6.27
N ASP A 41 -10.96 -4.81 -5.51
CA ASP A 41 -11.22 -4.68 -4.07
C ASP A 41 -9.97 -4.77 -3.18
N ILE A 42 -9.08 -5.70 -3.44
CA ILE A 42 -7.87 -5.87 -2.64
C ILE A 42 -6.76 -4.96 -3.16
N HIS A 43 -6.25 -4.07 -2.29
CA HIS A 43 -5.27 -3.04 -2.67
C HIS A 43 -3.85 -3.57 -2.81
N LYS A 44 -3.55 -4.74 -2.26
CA LYS A 44 -2.26 -5.39 -2.43
C LYS A 44 -2.21 -6.15 -3.75
N ARG A 45 -1.29 -5.76 -4.64
CA ARG A 45 -1.03 -6.49 -5.89
C ARG A 45 -0.56 -7.90 -5.58
N GLN A 46 -1.26 -8.89 -6.14
CA GLN A 46 -0.94 -10.31 -5.98
C GLN A 46 -1.57 -11.17 -7.04
N PHE A 47 -0.94 -12.32 -7.31
CA PHE A 47 -1.52 -13.41 -8.09
C PHE A 47 -2.03 -14.48 -7.13
N LEU A 48 -3.15 -15.12 -7.49
CA LEU A 48 -3.77 -16.16 -6.68
C LEU A 48 -3.49 -17.58 -7.22
N ASP A 49 -2.78 -17.67 -8.35
CA ASP A 49 -2.42 -18.91 -9.02
C ASP A 49 -0.96 -18.90 -9.49
N ASP A 50 -0.39 -20.09 -9.70
CA ASP A 50 1.01 -20.25 -10.13
C ASP A 50 1.23 -19.84 -11.60
N ASP A 51 0.17 -19.87 -12.42
CA ASP A 51 0.21 -19.47 -13.84
C ASP A 51 0.13 -17.94 -14.02
N GLU A 52 -0.11 -17.20 -12.93
CA GLU A 52 -0.26 -15.74 -12.92
C GLU A 52 -1.44 -15.25 -13.79
N THR A 53 -2.54 -16.00 -13.80
CA THR A 53 -3.73 -15.69 -14.61
C THR A 53 -4.90 -15.14 -13.78
N ILE A 54 -4.86 -15.27 -12.45
CA ILE A 54 -5.85 -14.73 -11.51
C ILE A 54 -5.17 -13.67 -10.66
N ALA A 55 -5.53 -12.40 -10.82
CA ALA A 55 -4.77 -11.32 -10.19
C ALA A 55 -5.62 -10.17 -9.65
N TYR A 56 -5.18 -9.66 -8.49
CA TYR A 56 -5.47 -8.31 -8.01
C TYR A 56 -4.37 -7.37 -8.49
N PRO A 57 -4.69 -6.30 -9.22
CA PRO A 57 -3.69 -5.30 -9.65
C PRO A 57 -3.20 -4.41 -8.52
N GLY A 58 -3.92 -4.40 -7.40
CA GLY A 58 -3.76 -3.42 -6.34
C GLY A 58 -4.49 -2.10 -6.63
N SER A 59 -4.20 -1.07 -5.85
CA SER A 59 -4.72 0.29 -6.05
C SER A 59 -3.77 1.13 -6.90
N LEU A 60 -4.31 2.15 -7.60
CA LEU A 60 -3.50 3.08 -8.41
C LEU A 60 -2.67 4.06 -7.57
N ILE A 61 -3.10 4.31 -6.34
CA ILE A 61 -2.45 5.22 -5.41
C ILE A 61 -2.48 4.62 -4.01
N GLN A 62 -1.53 5.00 -3.19
CA GLN A 62 -1.52 4.65 -1.78
C GLN A 62 -2.73 5.27 -1.06
N GLN A 63 -3.50 4.49 -0.33
CA GLN A 63 -4.74 4.91 0.34
C GLN A 63 -4.59 5.01 1.87
N ASN A 64 -3.58 4.35 2.44
CA ASN A 64 -3.34 4.36 3.88
C ASN A 64 -1.85 4.16 4.23
N PHE A 65 -1.54 4.22 5.54
CA PHE A 65 -0.16 4.10 6.04
C PHE A 65 0.42 2.67 6.03
N ALA A 66 -0.39 1.66 5.82
CA ALA A 66 0.05 0.26 5.76
C ALA A 66 0.51 -0.15 4.36
N GLU A 67 0.05 0.56 3.34
CA GLU A 67 0.37 0.26 1.95
C GLU A 67 1.80 0.67 1.59
N VAL A 68 2.42 -0.10 0.70
CA VAL A 68 3.71 0.26 0.09
C VAL A 68 3.57 1.47 -0.83
N PRO A 69 4.64 2.26 -1.08
CA PRO A 69 4.57 3.43 -1.96
C PRO A 69 4.43 3.09 -3.46
N GLU A 70 4.71 1.86 -3.86
CA GLU A 70 4.68 1.47 -5.27
C GLU A 70 3.28 1.03 -5.69
N HIS A 71 2.64 1.84 -6.51
CA HIS A 71 1.30 1.61 -7.04
C HIS A 71 1.27 1.68 -8.56
N GLY A 72 0.25 1.06 -9.16
CA GLY A 72 0.11 0.99 -10.60
C GLY A 72 -1.03 0.07 -11.03
N PHE A 73 -0.91 -0.48 -12.22
CA PHE A 73 -1.89 -1.40 -12.77
C PHE A 73 -1.21 -2.54 -13.54
N LEU A 74 -1.96 -3.59 -13.81
CA LEU A 74 -1.52 -4.70 -14.66
C LEU A 74 -2.01 -4.47 -16.10
N LEU A 75 -1.07 -4.41 -17.04
CA LEU A 75 -1.34 -4.43 -18.46
C LEU A 75 -1.26 -5.88 -18.94
N TRP A 76 -2.35 -6.39 -19.55
CA TRP A 76 -2.44 -7.77 -19.95
C TRP A 76 -2.26 -7.99 -21.46
N ASP A 77 -1.35 -8.87 -21.81
CA ASP A 77 -1.32 -9.51 -23.13
C ASP A 77 -2.24 -10.73 -23.10
N VAL A 78 -3.45 -10.57 -23.63
CA VAL A 78 -4.52 -11.58 -23.57
C VAL A 78 -4.16 -12.85 -24.37
N GLU A 79 -3.41 -12.72 -25.47
CA GLU A 79 -3.02 -13.86 -26.28
C GLU A 79 -1.97 -14.71 -25.57
N LYS A 80 -1.00 -14.07 -24.94
CA LYS A 80 0.06 -14.73 -24.18
C LYS A 80 -0.35 -15.10 -22.75
N ARG A 81 -1.48 -14.60 -22.27
CA ARG A 81 -1.94 -14.74 -20.86
C ARG A 81 -0.88 -14.28 -19.85
N LYS A 82 -0.26 -13.15 -20.13
CA LYS A 82 0.79 -12.56 -19.28
C LYS A 82 0.47 -11.12 -18.99
N SER A 83 0.87 -10.67 -17.82
CA SER A 83 0.76 -9.27 -17.43
C SER A 83 2.11 -8.62 -17.21
N GLU A 84 2.13 -7.31 -17.39
CA GLU A 84 3.22 -6.43 -17.01
C GLU A 84 2.69 -5.41 -15.99
N PHE A 85 3.42 -5.20 -14.90
CA PHE A 85 3.08 -4.16 -13.95
C PHE A 85 3.56 -2.80 -14.46
N ILE A 86 2.62 -1.89 -14.67
CA ILE A 86 2.90 -0.52 -15.06
C ILE A 86 2.78 0.38 -13.83
N LYS A 87 3.93 0.85 -13.34
CA LYS A 87 3.99 1.75 -12.20
C LYS A 87 3.41 3.12 -12.59
N VAL A 88 2.58 3.67 -11.70
CA VAL A 88 2.03 5.03 -11.82
C VAL A 88 2.70 5.92 -10.79
N GLU A 89 3.41 6.95 -11.25
CA GLU A 89 3.98 7.95 -10.36
C GLU A 89 2.87 8.83 -9.78
N ASN A 90 2.94 9.08 -8.47
CA ASN A 90 1.92 9.83 -7.77
C ASN A 90 2.52 10.78 -6.74
N ASP A 91 2.01 12.01 -6.74
CA ASP A 91 2.38 13.05 -5.76
C ASP A 91 1.65 12.90 -4.41
N TYR A 92 0.62 12.05 -4.34
CA TYR A 92 -0.15 11.77 -3.12
C TYR A 92 0.35 10.50 -2.45
N GLY A 93 0.25 10.46 -1.12
CA GLY A 93 0.58 9.23 -0.40
C GLY A 93 0.71 9.44 1.10
N PHE A 94 1.22 8.40 1.74
CA PHE A 94 1.33 8.29 3.19
C PHE A 94 2.76 7.92 3.57
N LYS A 95 3.29 8.56 4.62
CA LYS A 95 4.64 8.28 5.12
C LYS A 95 4.63 8.19 6.64
N THR A 96 5.08 7.07 7.18
CA THR A 96 5.36 6.93 8.60
C THR A 96 6.79 7.42 8.91
N VAL A 97 6.90 8.31 9.88
CA VAL A 97 8.16 8.84 10.40
C VAL A 97 8.33 8.32 11.82
N ILE A 98 9.45 7.68 12.09
CA ILE A 98 9.77 7.16 13.42
C ILE A 98 10.68 8.17 14.14
N VAL A 99 10.26 8.56 15.35
CA VAL A 99 11.02 9.51 16.18
C VAL A 99 11.35 8.85 17.51
N ASN A 100 12.62 8.86 17.87
CA ASN A 100 13.12 8.39 19.15
C ASN A 100 14.04 9.43 19.78
N LYS A 101 13.82 9.74 21.06
CA LYS A 101 14.63 10.72 21.82
C LYS A 101 14.82 12.04 21.05
N GLY A 102 13.73 12.53 20.43
CA GLY A 102 13.72 13.79 19.67
C GLY A 102 14.41 13.75 18.32
N LYS A 103 14.73 12.58 17.76
CA LYS A 103 15.41 12.43 16.46
C LYS A 103 14.63 11.49 15.53
N ILE A 104 14.56 11.84 14.25
CA ILE A 104 14.03 10.94 13.21
C ILE A 104 15.03 9.80 13.01
N THR A 105 14.56 8.55 13.10
CA THR A 105 15.40 7.35 13.06
C THR A 105 15.22 6.52 11.79
N ASN A 106 14.12 6.69 11.07
CA ASN A 106 13.91 5.98 9.81
C ASN A 106 14.24 6.84 8.59
N THR A 107 14.37 6.16 7.46
CA THR A 107 14.74 6.81 6.20
C THR A 107 13.64 7.75 5.70
N MET A 108 14.06 8.93 5.24
CA MET A 108 13.22 9.97 4.62
C MET A 108 13.45 10.06 3.10
N SER A 109 13.85 8.95 2.47
CA SER A 109 14.19 8.90 1.04
C SER A 109 13.02 9.27 0.12
N PHE A 110 11.79 9.00 0.57
CA PHE A 110 10.58 9.35 -0.16
C PHE A 110 9.55 9.97 0.79
N VAL A 111 9.11 11.17 0.45
CA VAL A 111 7.95 11.84 1.07
C VAL A 111 7.10 12.38 -0.06
N PRO A 112 5.85 11.93 -0.21
CA PRO A 112 4.97 12.41 -1.26
C PRO A 112 4.78 13.94 -1.18
N LYS A 113 4.68 14.62 -2.31
CA LYS A 113 4.50 16.08 -2.35
C LYS A 113 3.26 16.53 -1.59
N TYR A 114 2.13 15.88 -1.83
CA TYR A 114 0.85 16.09 -1.12
C TYR A 114 0.65 14.97 -0.09
N GLY A 115 1.66 14.73 0.75
CA GLY A 115 1.70 13.59 1.65
C GLY A 115 0.91 13.78 2.93
N ASN A 116 0.45 12.66 3.47
CA ASN A 116 0.02 12.52 4.86
C ASN A 116 1.18 11.90 5.64
N ILE A 117 1.60 12.54 6.73
CA ILE A 117 2.66 12.03 7.60
C ILE A 117 2.05 11.53 8.91
N LYS A 118 2.47 10.35 9.37
CA LYS A 118 2.26 9.87 10.72
C LYS A 118 3.59 9.80 11.44
N ILE A 119 3.75 10.58 12.50
CA ILE A 119 4.92 10.53 13.37
C ILE A 119 4.60 9.54 14.50
N LYS A 120 5.25 8.38 14.48
CA LYS A 120 5.28 7.45 15.61
C LYS A 120 6.47 7.78 16.48
N TYR A 121 6.25 8.06 17.77
CA TYR A 121 7.32 8.55 18.63
C TYR A 121 7.42 7.85 19.98
N LYS A 122 8.67 7.75 20.46
CA LYS A 122 9.03 7.25 21.80
C LYS A 122 10.06 8.16 22.42
N ASP A 123 10.07 8.27 23.76
CA ASP A 123 11.05 9.03 24.56
C ASP A 123 11.32 10.45 24.00
N THR A 124 10.26 11.14 23.60
CA THR A 124 10.33 12.43 22.90
C THR A 124 9.38 13.43 23.56
N THR A 125 9.86 14.61 23.89
CA THR A 125 9.05 15.66 24.51
C THR A 125 8.12 16.33 23.50
N VAL A 126 7.10 17.03 24.02
CA VAL A 126 6.15 17.79 23.18
C VAL A 126 6.87 18.88 22.40
N GLU A 127 7.84 19.57 23.01
CA GLU A 127 8.65 20.60 22.37
C GLU A 127 9.47 20.04 21.21
N GLN A 128 10.10 18.87 21.41
CA GLN A 128 10.87 18.19 20.36
C GLN A 128 9.97 17.78 19.19
N LEU A 129 8.77 17.22 19.48
CA LEU A 129 7.80 16.88 18.42
C LEU A 129 7.39 18.11 17.62
N ARG A 130 7.08 19.22 18.31
CA ARG A 130 6.70 20.48 17.65
C ARG A 130 7.80 21.00 16.73
N LEU A 131 9.07 20.92 17.14
CA LEU A 131 10.21 21.31 16.29
C LEU A 131 10.32 20.40 15.05
N ILE A 132 10.11 19.09 15.21
CA ILE A 132 10.11 18.12 14.09
C ILE A 132 8.96 18.43 13.12
N GLU A 133 7.74 18.65 13.61
CA GLU A 133 6.60 19.02 12.77
C GLU A 133 6.86 20.30 11.98
N LEU A 134 7.36 21.33 12.63
CA LEU A 134 7.71 22.59 11.97
C LEU A 134 8.78 22.38 10.89
N GLY A 135 9.79 21.57 11.18
CA GLY A 135 10.83 21.19 10.22
C GLY A 135 10.28 20.47 9.01
N LEU A 136 9.38 19.51 9.23
CA LEU A 136 8.71 18.77 8.16
C LEU A 136 7.85 19.68 7.29
N ARG A 137 7.02 20.54 7.89
CA ARG A 137 6.18 21.50 7.14
C ARG A 137 7.00 22.52 6.35
N ARG A 138 8.15 22.97 6.91
CA ARG A 138 9.06 23.87 6.22
C ARG A 138 9.72 23.20 5.01
N LYS A 139 10.14 21.94 5.15
CA LYS A 139 10.81 21.18 4.09
C LYS A 139 9.83 20.71 3.02
N TYR A 140 8.64 20.27 3.42
CA TYR A 140 7.61 19.69 2.53
C TYR A 140 6.36 20.59 2.55
N ARG A 141 6.37 21.63 1.75
CA ARG A 141 5.39 22.76 1.81
C ARG A 141 3.94 22.36 1.54
N TYR A 142 3.71 21.25 0.86
CA TYR A 142 2.37 20.83 0.42
C TYR A 142 1.80 19.64 1.21
N LEU A 143 2.39 19.32 2.37
CA LEU A 143 1.85 18.28 3.23
C LEU A 143 0.40 18.57 3.60
N LYS A 144 -0.45 17.58 3.43
CA LYS A 144 -1.87 17.67 3.79
C LYS A 144 -2.09 17.54 5.29
N GLN A 145 -1.45 16.55 5.91
CA GLN A 145 -1.68 16.22 7.30
C GLN A 145 -0.40 15.72 7.97
N ILE A 146 -0.25 16.04 9.26
CA ILE A 146 0.70 15.40 10.16
C ILE A 146 -0.09 14.89 11.37
N LEU A 147 -0.06 13.59 11.58
CA LEU A 147 -0.60 12.89 12.75
C LEU A 147 0.54 12.50 13.69
N THR A 148 0.29 12.47 14.99
CA THR A 148 1.26 11.99 15.98
C THR A 148 0.68 10.84 16.77
N GLU A 149 1.49 9.80 17.00
CA GLU A 149 1.13 8.59 17.74
C GLU A 149 2.28 8.21 18.67
N LYS A 150 2.01 8.19 19.98
CA LYS A 150 2.98 7.68 20.96
C LYS A 150 3.00 6.16 20.92
N ILE A 151 4.19 5.57 20.89
CA ILE A 151 4.39 4.13 20.87
C ILE A 151 5.25 3.67 22.05
N ASP A 152 4.99 2.46 22.55
CA ASP A 152 5.73 1.88 23.67
C ASP A 152 7.03 1.18 23.25
N SER A 153 7.07 0.66 22.02
CA SER A 153 8.25 0.04 21.42
C SER A 153 8.46 0.53 19.98
N ILE A 154 9.71 0.57 19.55
CA ILE A 154 10.07 0.73 18.16
C ILE A 154 10.40 -0.67 17.67
N GLU A 155 9.56 -1.20 16.80
CA GLU A 155 9.84 -2.47 16.12
C GLU A 155 11.10 -2.28 15.25
N SER A 156 12.03 -3.21 15.43
CA SER A 156 13.33 -3.22 14.74
C SER A 156 13.22 -3.74 13.32
#